data_678ff81ebdc5de930c8ffb3ec69e58d3
#
_entry.id   678ff81ebdc5de930c8ffb3ec69e58d3
#
_cell.length_a   1.000
_cell.length_b   1.000
_cell.length_c   1.000
_cell.angle_alpha   90.00
_cell.angle_beta   90.00
_cell.angle_gamma   90.00
#
_symmetry.space_group_name_H-M   'P 1'
#
loop_
_entity.id
_entity.type
_entity.pdbx_description
1 polymer ?
#
loop_
_entity_poly.entity_id
_entity_poly.type
_entity_poly.pdbx_seq_one_letter_code
_entity_poly.pdbx_strand_id
1 'polypeptide(L)'
;SEVLDFVVDESVQIYGGNGFSDEFDVSRAYRDSRINRIFEGTNEINRLLTVDMVLKRAMKGRLDLMGPAMAVQKELMSIPDFGTDETPFAAELRVIANFKKAILMCAGAAAQKLMMQLEYEQEILMNLADILIEIYVAESTLLRVEKLIAQRGEKECAIQKEMAMIYLHHAVEKA
;
A
#
# COMPACT_ATOMS: atom_id res chain seq x y z
N SER A 1 0.84 7.28 -10.29
CA SER A 1 -0.23 8.00 -11.00
C SER A 1 -1.26 8.58 -10.04
N GLU A 2 -1.80 7.83 -9.07
CA GLU A 2 -2.86 8.29 -8.15
C GLU A 2 -2.41 9.46 -7.26
N VAL A 3 -1.19 9.41 -6.70
CA VAL A 3 -0.62 10.53 -5.93
C VAL A 3 -0.44 11.77 -6.80
N LEU A 4 0.02 11.58 -8.04
CA LEU A 4 0.16 12.70 -8.98
C LEU A 4 -1.19 13.31 -9.32
N ASP A 5 -2.20 12.49 -9.57
CA ASP A 5 -3.56 12.92 -9.85
C ASP A 5 -4.12 13.78 -8.69
N PHE A 6 -4.01 13.29 -7.46
CA PHE A 6 -4.41 14.03 -6.27
C PHE A 6 -3.69 15.39 -6.16
N VAL A 7 -2.35 15.40 -6.31
CA VAL A 7 -1.55 16.63 -6.16
C VAL A 7 -1.90 17.67 -7.21
N VAL A 8 -2.10 17.27 -8.48
CA VAL A 8 -2.42 18.24 -9.54
C VAL A 8 -3.87 18.72 -9.44
N ASP A 9 -4.82 17.88 -9.00
CA ASP A 9 -6.21 18.27 -8.77
C ASP A 9 -6.30 19.32 -7.66
N GLU A 10 -5.67 19.08 -6.51
CA GLU A 10 -5.57 20.05 -5.42
C GLU A 10 -4.87 21.34 -5.84
N SER A 11 -3.86 21.24 -6.70
CA SER A 11 -3.17 22.39 -7.23
C SER A 11 -4.10 23.27 -8.07
N VAL A 12 -4.91 22.68 -8.95
CA VAL A 12 -5.93 23.41 -9.72
C VAL A 12 -6.93 24.08 -8.78
N GLN A 13 -7.38 23.37 -7.74
CA GLN A 13 -8.32 23.87 -6.75
C GLN A 13 -7.76 25.08 -5.99
N ILE A 14 -6.50 25.04 -5.57
CA ILE A 14 -5.80 26.14 -4.87
C ILE A 14 -5.67 27.37 -5.78
N TYR A 15 -5.36 27.17 -7.06
CA TYR A 15 -5.27 28.26 -8.04
C TYR A 15 -6.62 28.85 -8.43
N GLY A 16 -7.73 28.15 -8.12
CA GLY A 16 -9.07 28.58 -8.51
C GLY A 16 -9.23 28.67 -10.01
N GLY A 17 -9.94 29.68 -10.51
CA GLY A 17 -10.15 29.89 -11.96
C GLY A 17 -8.86 29.98 -12.78
N ASN A 18 -7.79 30.52 -12.20
CA ASN A 18 -6.48 30.58 -12.83
C ASN A 18 -5.85 29.20 -13.06
N GLY A 19 -6.11 28.24 -12.16
CA GLY A 19 -5.63 26.86 -12.29
C GLY A 19 -6.21 26.12 -13.49
N PHE A 20 -7.35 26.57 -14.02
CA PHE A 20 -7.99 26.01 -15.22
C PHE A 20 -7.60 26.72 -16.51
N SER A 21 -7.01 27.93 -16.42
CA SER A 21 -6.55 28.69 -17.57
C SER A 21 -5.25 28.13 -18.13
N ASP A 22 -5.13 28.04 -19.47
CA ASP A 22 -3.92 27.59 -20.16
C ASP A 22 -2.72 28.56 -20.01
N GLU A 23 -2.95 29.76 -19.47
CA GLU A 23 -1.89 30.72 -19.13
C GLU A 23 -1.05 30.26 -17.93
N PHE A 24 -1.53 29.32 -17.14
CA PHE A 24 -0.85 28.80 -15.96
C PHE A 24 -0.44 27.33 -16.16
N ASP A 25 0.80 27.02 -15.76
CA ASP A 25 1.38 25.67 -15.91
C ASP A 25 0.58 24.55 -15.20
N VAL A 26 -0.20 24.91 -14.19
CA VAL A 26 -1.02 23.97 -13.41
C VAL A 26 -2.06 23.27 -14.29
N SER A 27 -2.73 24.00 -15.21
CA SER A 27 -3.72 23.41 -16.13
C SER A 27 -3.08 22.35 -17.03
N ARG A 28 -1.87 22.63 -17.52
CA ARG A 28 -1.11 21.67 -18.33
C ARG A 28 -0.69 20.45 -17.50
N ALA A 29 -0.15 20.65 -16.29
CA ALA A 29 0.23 19.57 -15.39
C ALA A 29 -0.94 18.64 -15.07
N TYR A 30 -2.12 19.21 -14.80
CA TYR A 30 -3.37 18.46 -14.59
C TYR A 30 -3.74 17.61 -15.80
N ARG A 31 -3.73 18.18 -16.99
CA ARG A 31 -4.04 17.52 -18.25
C ARG A 31 -3.05 16.40 -18.57
N ASP A 32 -1.76 16.67 -18.43
CA ASP A 32 -0.69 15.71 -18.71
C ASP A 32 -0.66 14.56 -17.71
N SER A 33 -1.06 14.80 -16.45
CA SER A 33 -1.11 13.75 -15.44
C SER A 33 -2.16 12.69 -15.72
N ARG A 34 -3.28 13.09 -16.36
CA ARG A 34 -4.46 12.21 -16.54
C ARG A 34 -4.18 10.95 -17.33
N ILE A 35 -3.29 11.02 -18.32
CA ILE A 35 -2.92 9.88 -19.15
C ILE A 35 -2.19 8.78 -18.37
N ASN A 36 -1.49 9.13 -17.27
CA ASN A 36 -0.72 8.17 -16.47
C ASN A 36 -1.57 7.07 -15.80
N ARG A 37 -2.88 7.24 -15.72
CA ARG A 37 -3.80 6.21 -15.23
C ARG A 37 -4.32 5.29 -16.33
N ILE A 38 -3.99 5.58 -17.61
CA ILE A 38 -4.55 4.91 -18.78
C ILE A 38 -3.50 4.12 -19.55
N PHE A 39 -2.34 4.73 -19.85
CA PHE A 39 -1.36 4.11 -20.73
C PHE A 39 -0.40 3.16 -20.00
N GLU A 40 0.28 2.31 -20.76
CA GLU A 40 1.24 1.30 -20.26
C GLU A 40 0.67 0.36 -19.19
N GLY A 41 -0.59 0.00 -19.36
CA GLY A 41 -1.40 -0.70 -18.39
C GLY A 41 -2.14 0.30 -17.47
N THR A 42 -3.48 0.26 -17.52
CA THR A 42 -4.28 1.11 -16.63
C THR A 42 -4.01 0.78 -15.17
N ASN A 43 -4.36 1.67 -14.26
CA ASN A 43 -4.22 1.41 -12.83
C ASN A 43 -4.90 0.09 -12.42
N GLU A 44 -6.06 -0.22 -13.01
CA GLU A 44 -6.82 -1.45 -12.79
C GLU A 44 -6.04 -2.68 -13.29
N ILE A 45 -5.53 -2.63 -14.52
CA ILE A 45 -4.71 -3.71 -15.10
C ILE A 45 -3.44 -3.93 -14.28
N ASN A 46 -2.79 -2.88 -13.82
CA ASN A 46 -1.58 -2.99 -13.01
C ASN A 46 -1.88 -3.62 -11.63
N ARG A 47 -3.07 -3.39 -11.05
CA ARG A 47 -3.51 -4.09 -9.84
C ARG A 47 -3.65 -5.58 -10.06
N LEU A 48 -4.36 -5.98 -11.11
CA LEU A 48 -4.51 -7.40 -11.48
C LEU A 48 -3.16 -8.05 -11.74
N LEU A 49 -2.28 -7.36 -12.47
CA LEU A 49 -0.92 -7.82 -12.75
C LEU A 49 -0.10 -7.99 -11.47
N THR A 50 -0.25 -7.12 -10.48
CA THR A 50 0.46 -7.21 -9.20
C THR A 50 0.16 -8.52 -8.49
N VAL A 51 -1.12 -8.88 -8.35
CA VAL A 51 -1.53 -10.14 -7.71
C VAL A 51 -1.08 -11.35 -8.54
N ASP A 52 -1.28 -11.32 -9.86
CA ASP A 52 -0.84 -12.38 -10.76
C ASP A 52 0.67 -12.65 -10.65
N MET A 53 1.48 -11.58 -10.61
CA MET A 53 2.94 -11.71 -10.44
C MET A 53 3.35 -12.26 -9.08
N VAL A 54 2.67 -11.89 -8.01
CA VAL A 54 2.90 -12.46 -6.67
C VAL A 54 2.61 -13.95 -6.67
N LEU A 55 1.43 -14.35 -7.17
CA LEU A 55 1.03 -15.75 -7.28
C LEU A 55 1.97 -16.57 -8.16
N LYS A 56 2.33 -16.05 -9.34
CA LYS A 56 3.29 -16.72 -10.24
C LYS A 56 4.67 -16.90 -9.62
N ARG A 57 5.14 -15.94 -8.82
CA ARG A 57 6.41 -16.07 -8.09
C ARG A 57 6.32 -17.14 -7.01
N ALA A 58 5.20 -17.19 -6.30
CA ALA A 58 4.95 -18.22 -5.29
C ALA A 58 4.91 -19.63 -5.93
N MET A 59 4.15 -19.80 -7.01
CA MET A 59 4.07 -21.08 -7.73
C MET A 59 5.42 -21.56 -8.27
N LYS A 60 6.31 -20.63 -8.66
CA LYS A 60 7.66 -20.94 -9.14
C LYS A 60 8.69 -21.13 -7.99
N GLY A 61 8.25 -21.11 -6.73
CA GLY A 61 9.12 -21.23 -5.57
C GLY A 61 10.07 -20.04 -5.35
N ARG A 62 9.82 -18.89 -6.00
CA ARG A 62 10.62 -17.67 -5.84
C ARG A 62 10.16 -16.78 -4.69
N LEU A 63 8.98 -17.04 -4.17
CA LEU A 63 8.38 -16.34 -3.03
C LEU A 63 7.67 -17.38 -2.17
N ASP A 64 8.07 -17.53 -0.92
CA ASP A 64 7.36 -18.39 0.03
C ASP A 64 6.14 -17.64 0.59
N LEU A 65 4.95 -18.02 0.15
CA LEU A 65 3.69 -17.56 0.73
C LEU A 65 3.08 -18.62 1.65
N MET A 66 3.38 -19.89 1.44
CA MET A 66 2.76 -20.99 2.19
C MET A 66 3.28 -21.05 3.62
N GLY A 67 4.60 -20.92 3.81
CA GLY A 67 5.19 -20.92 5.15
C GLY A 67 4.60 -19.84 6.06
N PRO A 68 4.64 -18.55 5.67
CA PRO A 68 3.99 -17.48 6.42
C PRO A 68 2.47 -17.69 6.62
N ALA A 69 1.72 -18.17 5.61
CA ALA A 69 0.29 -18.41 5.75
C ALA A 69 -0.01 -19.49 6.79
N MET A 70 0.75 -20.60 6.81
CA MET A 70 0.64 -21.64 7.82
C MET A 70 1.03 -21.14 9.22
N ALA A 71 2.04 -20.27 9.31
CA ALA A 71 2.44 -19.65 10.57
C ALA A 71 1.32 -18.76 11.14
N VAL A 72 0.67 -17.95 10.30
CA VAL A 72 -0.49 -17.14 10.70
C VAL A 72 -1.64 -18.01 11.18
N GLN A 73 -1.96 -19.09 10.47
CA GLN A 73 -3.02 -20.01 10.88
C GLN A 73 -2.74 -20.64 12.26
N LYS A 74 -1.48 -21.01 12.52
CA LYS A 74 -1.05 -21.52 13.82
C LYS A 74 -1.13 -20.44 14.91
N GLU A 75 -0.73 -19.23 14.61
CA GLU A 75 -0.77 -18.09 15.55
C GLU A 75 -2.21 -17.76 15.98
N LEU A 76 -3.18 -17.83 15.08
CA LEU A 76 -4.61 -17.64 15.40
C LEU A 76 -5.15 -18.64 16.42
N MET A 77 -4.53 -19.80 16.54
CA MET A 77 -4.89 -20.84 17.52
C MET A 77 -4.13 -20.68 18.84
N SER A 78 -3.21 -19.71 18.93
CA SER A 78 -2.40 -19.44 20.13
C SER A 78 -2.91 -18.21 20.88
N ILE A 79 -2.44 -18.06 22.13
CA ILE A 79 -2.72 -16.86 22.92
C ILE A 79 -1.90 -15.70 22.31
N PRO A 80 -2.53 -14.54 22.04
CA PRO A 80 -1.81 -13.40 21.48
C PRO A 80 -0.68 -12.93 22.40
N ASP A 81 0.53 -12.80 21.84
CA ASP A 81 1.63 -12.15 22.51
C ASP A 81 1.65 -10.66 22.14
N PHE A 82 1.42 -9.80 23.13
CA PHE A 82 1.38 -8.35 22.92
C PHE A 82 2.75 -7.68 23.00
N GLY A 83 3.84 -8.44 23.02
CA GLY A 83 5.23 -7.98 23.01
C GLY A 83 5.49 -6.55 23.49
N THR A 84 6.54 -6.33 24.23
CA THR A 84 6.91 -5.02 24.81
C THR A 84 8.12 -4.40 24.10
N ASP A 85 8.19 -4.47 22.78
CA ASP A 85 9.28 -3.86 22.04
C ASP A 85 9.30 -2.34 22.20
N GLU A 86 10.36 -1.80 22.78
CA GLU A 86 10.56 -0.35 23.00
C GLU A 86 11.29 0.34 21.85
N THR A 87 11.38 -0.30 20.67
CA THR A 87 12.04 0.31 19.50
C THR A 87 11.19 1.43 18.91
N PRO A 88 11.81 2.46 18.32
CA PRO A 88 11.08 3.47 17.57
C PRO A 88 10.17 2.80 16.52
N PHE A 89 8.92 3.23 16.42
CA PHE A 89 7.91 2.66 15.52
C PHE A 89 7.54 1.19 15.76
N ALA A 90 7.81 0.62 16.94
CA ALA A 90 7.44 -0.77 17.24
C ALA A 90 5.93 -1.04 17.07
N ALA A 91 5.09 -0.11 17.53
CA ALA A 91 3.64 -0.21 17.38
C ALA A 91 3.21 -0.16 15.90
N GLU A 92 3.78 0.74 15.12
CA GLU A 92 3.48 0.94 13.71
C GLU A 92 3.95 -0.25 12.86
N LEU A 93 5.15 -0.75 13.12
CA LEU A 93 5.68 -1.95 12.47
C LEU A 93 4.84 -3.19 12.79
N ARG A 94 4.28 -3.26 14.00
CA ARG A 94 3.34 -4.32 14.39
C ARG A 94 2.03 -4.23 13.61
N VAL A 95 1.50 -3.02 13.39
CA VAL A 95 0.32 -2.82 12.54
C VAL A 95 0.59 -3.33 11.12
N ILE A 96 1.75 -2.99 10.53
CA ILE A 96 2.14 -3.48 9.21
C ILE A 96 2.30 -5.00 9.19
N ALA A 97 2.91 -5.58 10.23
CA ALA A 97 3.02 -7.03 10.35
C ALA A 97 1.64 -7.70 10.40
N ASN A 98 0.67 -7.11 11.11
CA ASN A 98 -0.70 -7.60 11.15
C ASN A 98 -1.41 -7.44 9.80
N PHE A 99 -1.16 -6.38 9.05
CA PHE A 99 -1.62 -6.23 7.67
C PHE A 99 -1.11 -7.34 6.75
N LYS A 100 0.18 -7.68 6.87
CA LYS A 100 0.77 -8.80 6.12
C LYS A 100 0.11 -10.13 6.46
N LYS A 101 -0.27 -10.33 7.73
CA LYS A 101 -1.02 -11.51 8.15
C LYS A 101 -2.45 -11.50 7.59
N ALA A 102 -3.13 -10.36 7.67
CA ALA A 102 -4.51 -10.21 7.18
C ALA A 102 -4.61 -10.52 5.68
N ILE A 103 -3.69 -9.99 4.87
CA ILE A 103 -3.72 -10.27 3.42
C ILE A 103 -3.46 -11.75 3.12
N LEU A 104 -2.56 -12.41 3.86
CA LEU A 104 -2.32 -13.85 3.70
C LEU A 104 -3.59 -14.66 4.01
N MET A 105 -4.35 -14.25 5.02
CA MET A 105 -5.63 -14.89 5.37
C MET A 105 -6.69 -14.66 4.29
N CYS A 106 -6.87 -13.41 3.84
CA CYS A 106 -7.84 -13.06 2.80
C CYS A 106 -7.51 -13.76 1.47
N ALA A 107 -6.26 -13.70 1.04
CA ALA A 107 -5.81 -14.37 -0.18
C ALA A 107 -5.94 -15.90 -0.07
N GLY A 108 -5.60 -16.48 1.08
CA GLY A 108 -5.76 -17.91 1.34
C GLY A 108 -7.22 -18.34 1.32
N ALA A 109 -8.12 -17.59 1.96
CA ALA A 109 -9.55 -17.87 1.95
C ALA A 109 -10.15 -17.74 0.53
N ALA A 110 -9.77 -16.70 -0.22
CA ALA A 110 -10.20 -16.52 -1.60
C ALA A 110 -9.72 -17.69 -2.48
N ALA A 111 -8.44 -18.07 -2.37
CA ALA A 111 -7.89 -19.19 -3.13
C ALA A 111 -8.58 -20.51 -2.81
N GLN A 112 -8.87 -20.80 -1.53
CA GLN A 112 -9.56 -22.03 -1.12
C GLN A 112 -11.02 -22.05 -1.60
N LYS A 113 -11.72 -20.92 -1.52
CA LYS A 113 -13.15 -20.85 -1.85
C LYS A 113 -13.40 -20.83 -3.35
N LEU A 114 -12.58 -20.11 -4.11
CA LEU A 114 -12.81 -19.83 -5.52
C LEU A 114 -11.97 -20.72 -6.45
N MET A 115 -10.85 -21.24 -5.98
CA MET A 115 -9.98 -22.12 -6.76
C MET A 115 -9.66 -21.54 -8.15
N MET A 116 -10.00 -22.24 -9.22
CA MET A 116 -9.79 -21.81 -10.60
C MET A 116 -10.65 -20.62 -11.02
N GLN A 117 -11.71 -20.30 -10.28
CA GLN A 117 -12.56 -19.14 -10.58
C GLN A 117 -11.96 -17.83 -10.08
N LEU A 118 -10.97 -17.88 -9.18
CA LEU A 118 -10.34 -16.68 -8.61
C LEU A 118 -9.79 -15.72 -9.69
N GLU A 119 -9.29 -16.24 -10.81
CA GLU A 119 -8.75 -15.43 -11.91
C GLU A 119 -9.81 -14.54 -12.59
N TYR A 120 -11.09 -14.88 -12.47
CA TYR A 120 -12.22 -14.12 -13.03
C TYR A 120 -12.84 -13.15 -12.02
N GLU A 121 -12.51 -13.26 -10.74
CA GLU A 121 -13.03 -12.42 -9.66
C GLU A 121 -12.18 -11.16 -9.49
N GLN A 122 -12.27 -10.27 -10.48
CA GLN A 122 -11.40 -9.09 -10.59
C GLN A 122 -11.54 -8.14 -9.41
N GLU A 123 -12.73 -7.99 -8.83
CA GLU A 123 -12.94 -7.13 -7.65
C GLU A 123 -12.14 -7.64 -6.44
N ILE A 124 -12.12 -8.96 -6.21
CA ILE A 124 -11.35 -9.57 -5.13
C ILE A 124 -9.85 -9.38 -5.38
N LEU A 125 -9.40 -9.60 -6.62
CA LEU A 125 -8.00 -9.41 -6.98
C LEU A 125 -7.56 -7.96 -6.83
N MET A 126 -8.41 -7.00 -7.21
CA MET A 126 -8.12 -5.57 -7.06
C MET A 126 -8.05 -5.17 -5.58
N ASN A 127 -8.97 -5.64 -4.74
CA ASN A 127 -8.94 -5.39 -3.30
C ASN A 127 -7.66 -5.96 -2.66
N LEU A 128 -7.25 -7.18 -3.03
CA LEU A 128 -5.98 -7.75 -2.59
C LEU A 128 -4.77 -6.91 -3.05
N ALA A 129 -4.82 -6.39 -4.28
CA ALA A 129 -3.77 -5.51 -4.79
C ALA A 129 -3.70 -4.20 -4.00
N ASP A 130 -4.85 -3.60 -3.67
CA ASP A 130 -4.89 -2.37 -2.87
C ASP A 130 -4.30 -2.58 -1.47
N ILE A 131 -4.64 -3.67 -0.79
CA ILE A 131 -4.01 -4.01 0.50
C ILE A 131 -2.49 -4.19 0.36
N LEU A 132 -2.01 -4.85 -0.71
CA LEU A 132 -0.57 -4.99 -0.99
C LEU A 132 0.11 -3.64 -1.20
N ILE A 133 -0.53 -2.72 -1.93
CA ILE A 133 -0.03 -1.37 -2.17
C ILE A 133 0.09 -0.61 -0.85
N GLU A 134 -0.96 -0.62 -0.02
CA GLU A 134 -0.96 0.08 1.26
C GLU A 134 0.13 -0.48 2.20
N ILE A 135 0.29 -1.81 2.29
CA ILE A 135 1.37 -2.44 3.06
C ILE A 135 2.74 -1.96 2.57
N TYR A 136 2.98 -2.01 1.26
CA TYR A 136 4.26 -1.63 0.68
C TYR A 136 4.61 -0.17 0.92
N VAL A 137 3.65 0.73 0.70
CA VAL A 137 3.86 2.17 0.86
C VAL A 137 4.03 2.53 2.34
N ALA A 138 3.19 1.99 3.24
CA ALA A 138 3.29 2.23 4.68
C ALA A 138 4.63 1.76 5.24
N GLU A 139 5.05 0.53 4.94
CA GLU A 139 6.35 -0.01 5.39
C GLU A 139 7.52 0.80 4.84
N SER A 140 7.50 1.09 3.53
CA SER A 140 8.56 1.87 2.89
C SER A 140 8.68 3.28 3.48
N THR A 141 7.53 3.89 3.83
CA THR A 141 7.48 5.22 4.44
C THR A 141 8.06 5.19 5.86
N LEU A 142 7.68 4.23 6.70
CA LEU A 142 8.22 4.09 8.04
C LEU A 142 9.72 3.83 8.04
N LEU A 143 10.20 2.89 7.22
CA LEU A 143 11.63 2.59 7.08
C LEU A 143 12.42 3.81 6.56
N ARG A 144 11.82 4.61 5.68
CA ARG A 144 12.44 5.85 5.21
C ARG A 144 12.57 6.87 6.31
N VAL A 145 11.53 7.06 7.13
CA VAL A 145 11.53 8.00 8.26
C VAL A 145 12.51 7.54 9.33
N GLU A 146 12.53 6.25 9.67
CA GLU A 146 13.50 5.67 10.59
C GLU A 146 14.95 5.96 10.16
N LYS A 147 15.25 5.74 8.88
CA LYS A 147 16.55 6.08 8.30
C LYS A 147 16.89 7.56 8.39
N LEU A 148 15.90 8.44 8.17
CA LEU A 148 16.09 9.90 8.28
C LEU A 148 16.35 10.31 9.74
N ILE A 149 15.62 9.76 10.69
CA ILE A 149 15.83 9.99 12.13
C ILE A 149 17.22 9.58 12.55
N ALA A 150 17.70 8.41 12.10
CA ALA A 150 19.06 7.94 12.40
C ALA A 150 20.15 8.88 11.81
N GLN A 151 19.86 9.57 10.71
CA GLN A 151 20.83 10.48 10.07
C GLN A 151 20.79 11.92 10.60
N ARG A 152 19.62 12.45 10.96
CA ARG A 152 19.38 13.87 11.25
C ARG A 152 18.91 14.13 12.68
N GLY A 153 18.47 13.10 13.39
CA GLY A 153 17.87 13.21 14.70
C GLY A 153 16.33 13.36 14.64
N GLU A 154 15.66 12.95 15.71
CA GLU A 154 14.20 12.88 15.76
C GLU A 154 13.54 14.27 15.67
N LYS A 155 14.16 15.30 16.26
CA LYS A 155 13.62 16.68 16.25
C LYS A 155 13.52 17.26 14.84
N GLU A 156 14.51 17.00 14.00
CA GLU A 156 14.52 17.51 12.62
C GLU A 156 13.58 16.73 11.70
N CYS A 157 13.15 15.54 12.12
CA CYS A 157 12.28 14.67 11.35
C CYS A 157 10.85 14.58 11.93
N ALA A 158 10.45 15.49 12.82
CA ALA A 158 9.15 15.49 13.48
C ALA A 158 7.99 15.49 12.47
N ILE A 159 8.04 16.35 11.46
CA ILE A 159 6.99 16.44 10.43
C ILE A 159 6.92 15.13 9.62
N GLN A 160 8.05 14.57 9.22
CA GLN A 160 8.08 13.31 8.45
C GLN A 160 7.52 12.15 9.27
N LYS A 161 7.79 12.15 10.58
CA LYS A 161 7.22 11.17 11.52
C LYS A 161 5.69 11.28 11.56
N GLU A 162 5.16 12.48 11.75
CA GLU A 162 3.72 12.73 11.77
C GLU A 162 3.05 12.35 10.44
N MET A 163 3.66 12.71 9.30
CA MET A 163 3.17 12.32 7.97
C MET A 163 3.09 10.80 7.81
N ALA A 164 4.10 10.05 8.27
CA ALA A 164 4.10 8.59 8.22
C ALA A 164 2.99 7.99 9.10
N MET A 165 2.75 8.56 10.28
CA MET A 165 1.69 8.13 11.21
C MET A 165 0.30 8.37 10.61
N ILE A 166 0.07 9.54 10.03
CA ILE A 166 -1.20 9.88 9.36
C ILE A 166 -1.43 8.93 8.18
N TYR A 167 -0.40 8.68 7.37
CA TYR A 167 -0.53 7.77 6.24
C TYR A 167 -0.89 6.35 6.71
N LEU A 168 -0.19 5.83 7.72
CA LEU A 168 -0.47 4.50 8.27
C LEU A 168 -1.90 4.41 8.80
N HIS A 169 -2.39 5.45 9.49
CA HIS A 169 -3.77 5.49 9.99
C HIS A 169 -4.77 5.39 8.83
N HIS A 170 -4.59 6.18 7.78
CA HIS A 170 -5.46 6.12 6.59
C HIS A 170 -5.37 4.78 5.87
N ALA A 171 -4.18 4.17 5.79
CA ALA A 171 -4.00 2.85 5.20
C ALA A 171 -4.78 1.77 5.96
N VAL A 172 -4.84 1.87 7.31
CA VAL A 172 -5.65 0.96 8.15
C VAL A 172 -7.14 1.13 7.90
N GLU A 173 -7.62 2.35 7.73
CA GLU A 173 -9.04 2.62 7.50
C GLU A 173 -9.49 2.19 6.09
N LYS A 174 -8.58 2.23 5.11
CA LYS A 174 -8.87 1.92 3.71
C LYS A 174 -8.84 0.41 3.43
N ALA A 175 -8.02 -0.36 4.14
CA ALA A 175 -7.82 -1.79 3.93
C ALA A 175 -8.85 -2.65 4.63
#